data_22028e4b1e8db3583296c03049e5e2c1
#
_entry.id   22028e4b1e8db3583296c03049e5e2c1
#
_cell.length_a   1.000
_cell.length_b   1.000
_cell.length_c   1.000
_cell.angle_alpha   90.00
_cell.angle_beta   90.00
_cell.angle_gamma   90.00
#
_symmetry.space_group_name_H-M   'P 1'
#
loop_
_entity.id
_entity.type
_entity.pdbx_description
1 polymer ?
#
loop_
_entity_poly.entity_id
_entity_poly.type
_entity_poly.pdbx_seq_one_letter_code
_entity_poly.pdbx_strand_id
1 'polypeptide(L)'
;MRDIELISFLLHVAIMIDRIKNKHNVVYDNYNNIDSYFIDLANGYLRLLQQISDVTFNDSEINYLATLFAGKVDINTSENTDKIKMLIDFMLKDINEMYGIDFQSDEQLKDNLIAHLIGLQNRIKYNTFLMNPMIEDIKRRFPILFDISVYMADQIQSFYHVRLYEEEISYLTLHLMGSLERNGERESKNIVIISPVGKSGMQYFNRRLNHLHQYDIYIKSILSCFEYDKVQLYHPDLVISFDDSIKIKEYPIYYVKNLLNDEDVENIYNMLHQNHKGNKCSDFFEEELFFSKENFDSKEMVIHFLSDKLVEKGYADKRFESLVLNREIVAPTAYGNLFAMPHPIKKEGFENKIAVCSLNKSINWDDKKVRLIFLICLNKDSQESFFDELFDRIVSILDNPEKAEALIKEDNYSKFLNLFFEY
;
A
#
# COMPACT_ATOMS: atom_id res chain seq x y z
N MET A 1 12.16 -2.23 -22.46
CA MET A 1 10.88 -2.89 -22.16
C MET A 1 11.12 -3.82 -20.99
N ARG A 2 10.38 -3.70 -19.89
CA ARG A 2 10.49 -4.57 -18.70
C ARG A 2 9.87 -5.93 -19.01
N ASP A 3 10.21 -6.99 -18.26
CA ASP A 3 9.74 -8.35 -18.55
C ASP A 3 8.22 -8.47 -18.63
N ILE A 4 7.50 -7.82 -17.71
CA ILE A 4 6.02 -7.81 -17.71
C ILE A 4 5.46 -7.07 -18.92
N GLU A 5 6.07 -5.97 -19.32
CA GLU A 5 5.69 -5.22 -20.51
C GLU A 5 5.93 -6.04 -21.79
N LEU A 6 7.03 -6.81 -21.81
CA LEU A 6 7.34 -7.73 -22.90
C LEU A 6 6.33 -8.86 -22.97
N ILE A 7 5.97 -9.48 -21.84
CA ILE A 7 4.94 -10.53 -21.78
C ILE A 7 3.59 -9.99 -22.28
N SER A 8 3.16 -8.83 -21.78
CA SER A 8 1.94 -8.16 -22.22
C SER A 8 1.98 -7.87 -23.73
N PHE A 9 3.10 -7.37 -24.25
CA PHE A 9 3.28 -7.11 -25.66
C PHE A 9 3.17 -8.39 -26.49
N LEU A 10 3.86 -9.45 -26.09
CA LEU A 10 3.81 -10.76 -26.78
C LEU A 10 2.40 -11.36 -26.76
N LEU A 11 1.66 -11.19 -25.67
CA LEU A 11 0.26 -11.64 -25.58
C LEU A 11 -0.62 -10.88 -26.59
N HIS A 12 -0.50 -9.56 -26.68
CA HIS A 12 -1.22 -8.77 -27.68
C HIS A 12 -0.88 -9.19 -29.10
N VAL A 13 0.39 -9.47 -29.40
CA VAL A 13 0.82 -9.98 -30.70
C VAL A 13 0.24 -11.37 -30.98
N ALA A 14 0.24 -12.27 -30.00
CA ALA A 14 -0.34 -13.60 -30.14
C ALA A 14 -1.85 -13.55 -30.42
N ILE A 15 -2.59 -12.71 -29.67
CA ILE A 15 -4.02 -12.48 -29.87
C ILE A 15 -4.28 -11.89 -31.28
N MET A 16 -3.44 -10.93 -31.72
CA MET A 16 -3.53 -10.35 -33.05
C MET A 16 -3.38 -11.42 -34.14
N ILE A 17 -2.36 -12.27 -34.03
CA ILE A 17 -2.12 -13.38 -34.98
C ILE A 17 -3.29 -14.38 -34.99
N ASP A 18 -3.77 -14.78 -33.80
CA ASP A 18 -4.91 -15.72 -33.69
C ASP A 18 -6.16 -15.13 -34.32
N ARG A 19 -6.46 -13.88 -34.07
CA ARG A 19 -7.60 -13.16 -34.65
C ARG A 19 -7.54 -13.13 -36.17
N ILE A 20 -6.37 -12.80 -36.74
CA ILE A 20 -6.20 -12.77 -38.21
C ILE A 20 -6.39 -14.17 -38.82
N LYS A 21 -5.82 -15.21 -38.20
CA LYS A 21 -5.98 -16.59 -38.63
C LYS A 21 -7.44 -17.02 -38.62
N ASN A 22 -8.23 -16.54 -37.68
CA ASN A 22 -9.68 -16.80 -37.57
C ASN A 22 -10.52 -15.83 -38.39
N LYS A 23 -9.93 -15.00 -39.26
CA LYS A 23 -10.59 -14.01 -40.13
C LYS A 23 -11.48 -13.00 -39.40
N HIS A 24 -11.17 -12.71 -38.16
CA HIS A 24 -11.78 -11.63 -37.36
C HIS A 24 -11.00 -10.35 -37.58
N ASN A 25 -11.22 -9.67 -38.71
CA ASN A 25 -10.57 -8.39 -38.97
C ASN A 25 -11.24 -7.30 -38.13
N VAL A 26 -10.43 -6.54 -37.38
CA VAL A 26 -10.88 -5.36 -36.66
C VAL A 26 -10.47 -4.14 -37.49
N VAL A 27 -11.46 -3.30 -37.80
CA VAL A 27 -11.19 -1.98 -38.38
C VAL A 27 -11.00 -1.00 -37.24
N TYR A 28 -9.79 -0.49 -37.09
CA TYR A 28 -9.48 0.55 -36.13
C TYR A 28 -9.57 1.92 -36.81
N ASP A 29 -10.62 2.69 -36.54
CA ASP A 29 -10.93 3.91 -37.29
C ASP A 29 -10.23 5.19 -36.79
N ASN A 30 -9.42 5.16 -35.72
CA ASN A 30 -8.93 6.37 -35.06
C ASN A 30 -7.42 6.36 -34.75
N TYR A 31 -6.55 6.26 -35.76
CA TYR A 31 -5.10 6.41 -35.57
C TYR A 31 -4.51 7.67 -36.23
N ASN A 32 -5.25 8.78 -36.18
CA ASN A 32 -4.72 10.07 -36.63
C ASN A 32 -3.67 10.55 -35.63
N ASN A 33 -2.38 10.58 -36.03
CA ASN A 33 -1.19 11.12 -35.35
C ASN A 33 -0.30 10.12 -34.59
N ILE A 34 -0.10 8.90 -35.09
CA ILE A 34 1.02 8.07 -34.62
C ILE A 34 2.30 8.60 -35.27
N ASP A 35 3.37 8.80 -34.46
CA ASP A 35 4.66 9.18 -34.96
C ASP A 35 5.20 8.14 -35.96
N SER A 36 5.74 8.61 -37.07
CA SER A 36 6.27 7.76 -38.14
C SER A 36 7.32 6.77 -37.64
N TYR A 37 8.09 7.12 -36.61
CA TYR A 37 9.05 6.25 -35.97
C TYR A 37 8.40 4.93 -35.48
N PHE A 38 7.24 5.00 -34.84
CA PHE A 38 6.54 3.79 -34.36
C PHE A 38 5.92 2.98 -35.48
N ILE A 39 5.50 3.64 -36.55
CA ILE A 39 5.00 2.97 -37.76
C ILE A 39 6.14 2.18 -38.43
N ASP A 40 7.32 2.78 -38.55
CA ASP A 40 8.50 2.12 -39.10
C ASP A 40 8.96 0.94 -38.23
N LEU A 41 8.92 1.10 -36.91
CA LEU A 41 9.22 0.03 -35.96
C LEU A 41 8.22 -1.14 -36.08
N ALA A 42 6.92 -0.84 -36.17
CA ALA A 42 5.87 -1.83 -36.37
C ALA A 42 6.03 -2.58 -37.70
N ASN A 43 6.31 -1.87 -38.79
CA ASN A 43 6.58 -2.47 -40.08
C ASN A 43 7.81 -3.39 -40.04
N GLY A 44 8.88 -2.99 -39.40
CA GLY A 44 10.08 -3.82 -39.20
C GLY A 44 9.78 -5.11 -38.46
N TYR A 45 9.02 -5.02 -37.34
CA TYR A 45 8.63 -6.17 -36.55
C TYR A 45 7.68 -7.11 -37.28
N LEU A 46 6.67 -6.60 -37.98
CA LEU A 46 5.72 -7.41 -38.76
C LEU A 46 6.38 -8.14 -39.92
N ARG A 47 7.38 -7.55 -40.58
CA ARG A 47 8.21 -8.24 -41.59
C ARG A 47 8.90 -9.48 -41.03
N LEU A 48 9.42 -9.40 -39.79
CA LEU A 48 10.02 -10.54 -39.12
C LEU A 48 8.98 -11.60 -38.77
N LEU A 49 7.81 -11.18 -38.27
CA LEU A 49 6.70 -12.10 -37.97
C LEU A 49 6.18 -12.82 -39.23
N GLN A 50 6.12 -12.14 -40.37
CA GLN A 50 5.71 -12.75 -41.63
C GLN A 50 6.64 -13.87 -42.10
N GLN A 51 7.92 -13.81 -41.71
CA GLN A 51 8.91 -14.87 -42.04
C GLN A 51 8.67 -16.16 -41.27
N ILE A 52 8.02 -16.09 -40.11
CA ILE A 52 7.79 -17.22 -39.20
C ILE A 52 6.32 -17.61 -39.03
N SER A 53 5.42 -16.78 -39.54
CA SER A 53 3.97 -17.02 -39.48
C SER A 53 3.37 -16.82 -40.90
N ASP A 54 2.54 -17.75 -41.36
CA ASP A 54 1.80 -17.65 -42.66
C ASP A 54 0.65 -16.62 -42.54
N VAL A 55 0.93 -15.42 -42.03
CA VAL A 55 -0.08 -14.38 -41.79
C VAL A 55 0.32 -13.11 -42.53
N THR A 56 -0.61 -12.50 -43.25
CA THR A 56 -0.47 -11.19 -43.88
C THR A 56 -1.14 -10.15 -43.02
N PHE A 57 -0.40 -9.03 -42.75
CA PHE A 57 -0.88 -7.93 -41.93
C PHE A 57 -1.34 -6.78 -42.82
N ASN A 58 -2.43 -6.12 -42.45
CA ASN A 58 -2.96 -4.94 -43.11
C ASN A 58 -2.55 -3.65 -42.35
N ASP A 59 -2.91 -2.48 -42.89
CA ASP A 59 -2.58 -1.18 -42.31
C ASP A 59 -3.18 -1.01 -40.91
N SER A 60 -4.34 -1.57 -40.62
CA SER A 60 -4.95 -1.54 -39.29
C SER A 60 -4.10 -2.29 -38.23
N GLU A 61 -3.49 -3.42 -38.62
CA GLU A 61 -2.60 -4.18 -37.74
C GLU A 61 -1.26 -3.48 -37.54
N ILE A 62 -0.75 -2.81 -38.59
CA ILE A 62 0.47 -1.98 -38.49
C ILE A 62 0.20 -0.85 -37.49
N ASN A 63 -0.90 -0.13 -37.63
CA ASN A 63 -1.27 0.95 -36.73
C ASN A 63 -1.51 0.47 -35.29
N TYR A 64 -2.19 -0.67 -35.12
CA TYR A 64 -2.37 -1.27 -33.80
C TYR A 64 -1.02 -1.58 -33.12
N LEU A 65 -0.10 -2.21 -33.85
CA LEU A 65 1.21 -2.53 -33.29
C LEU A 65 2.05 -1.28 -33.04
N ALA A 66 1.98 -0.27 -33.91
CA ALA A 66 2.63 1.02 -33.71
C ALA A 66 2.12 1.70 -32.42
N THR A 67 0.83 1.62 -32.15
CA THR A 67 0.21 2.11 -30.91
C THR A 67 0.74 1.36 -29.68
N LEU A 68 0.89 0.04 -29.75
CA LEU A 68 1.48 -0.74 -28.65
C LEU A 68 2.93 -0.34 -28.39
N PHE A 69 3.72 -0.07 -29.44
CA PHE A 69 5.09 0.43 -29.28
C PHE A 69 5.10 1.83 -28.68
N ALA A 70 4.26 2.75 -29.15
CA ALA A 70 4.16 4.10 -28.65
C ALA A 70 3.77 4.17 -27.16
N GLY A 71 2.92 3.25 -26.71
CA GLY A 71 2.57 3.14 -25.28
C GLY A 71 3.67 2.56 -24.39
N LYS A 72 4.72 1.95 -24.95
CA LYS A 72 5.75 1.21 -24.21
C LYS A 72 7.18 1.73 -24.40
N VAL A 73 7.40 2.66 -25.32
CA VAL A 73 8.72 3.25 -25.59
C VAL A 73 8.71 4.72 -25.19
N ASP A 74 9.60 5.08 -24.29
CA ASP A 74 9.77 6.45 -23.84
C ASP A 74 10.43 7.29 -24.95
N ILE A 75 9.69 8.22 -25.52
CA ILE A 75 10.28 9.28 -26.35
C ILE A 75 10.25 10.56 -25.54
N ASN A 76 11.43 11.00 -25.09
CA ASN A 76 11.61 12.26 -24.38
C ASN A 76 11.19 13.45 -25.24
N THR A 77 10.07 14.07 -24.93
CA THR A 77 9.72 15.42 -25.42
C THR A 77 9.96 16.41 -24.29
N SER A 78 10.93 17.30 -24.45
CA SER A 78 11.45 18.17 -23.38
C SER A 78 10.45 19.16 -22.76
N GLU A 79 9.45 19.61 -23.50
CA GLU A 79 8.51 20.64 -23.00
C GLU A 79 7.54 20.19 -21.89
N ASN A 80 7.26 18.89 -21.78
CA ASN A 80 6.30 18.37 -20.80
C ASN A 80 6.98 17.82 -19.54
N THR A 81 8.26 17.58 -19.59
CA THR A 81 9.03 16.98 -18.47
C THR A 81 9.07 17.90 -17.26
N ASP A 82 9.16 19.22 -17.44
CA ASP A 82 9.20 20.16 -16.31
C ASP A 82 7.88 20.23 -15.57
N LYS A 83 6.74 20.15 -16.27
CA LYS A 83 5.41 20.10 -15.64
C LYS A 83 5.22 18.79 -14.85
N ILE A 84 5.71 17.68 -15.40
CA ILE A 84 5.68 16.37 -14.71
C ILE A 84 6.55 16.43 -13.45
N LYS A 85 7.74 17.02 -13.50
CA LYS A 85 8.60 17.20 -12.31
C LYS A 85 7.89 18.01 -11.23
N MET A 86 7.29 19.14 -11.61
CA MET A 86 6.53 19.97 -10.65
C MET A 86 5.36 19.21 -10.02
N LEU A 87 4.64 18.39 -10.79
CA LEU A 87 3.57 17.56 -10.27
C LEU A 87 4.10 16.52 -9.27
N ILE A 88 5.20 15.85 -9.60
CA ILE A 88 5.84 14.86 -8.73
C ILE A 88 6.31 15.52 -7.43
N ASP A 89 7.05 16.63 -7.50
CA ASP A 89 7.53 17.35 -6.32
C ASP A 89 6.37 17.80 -5.41
N PHE A 90 5.28 18.27 -6.02
CA PHE A 90 4.05 18.63 -5.30
C PHE A 90 3.45 17.41 -4.58
N MET A 91 3.27 16.29 -5.29
CA MET A 91 2.69 15.07 -4.71
C MET A 91 3.56 14.51 -3.57
N LEU A 92 4.89 14.45 -3.76
CA LEU A 92 5.79 13.92 -2.74
C LEU A 92 5.85 14.80 -1.50
N LYS A 93 5.73 16.13 -1.68
CA LYS A 93 5.62 17.08 -0.56
C LYS A 93 4.33 16.86 0.23
N ASP A 94 3.18 16.79 -0.46
CA ASP A 94 1.88 16.54 0.18
C ASP A 94 1.88 15.20 0.93
N ILE A 95 2.50 14.15 0.36
CA ILE A 95 2.63 12.83 1.00
C ILE A 95 3.41 12.95 2.31
N ASN A 96 4.52 13.68 2.32
CA ASN A 96 5.29 13.91 3.56
C ASN A 96 4.46 14.65 4.60
N GLU A 97 3.69 15.67 4.20
CA GLU A 97 2.82 16.42 5.10
C GLU A 97 1.66 15.58 5.65
N MET A 98 1.07 14.68 4.84
CA MET A 98 -0.08 13.86 5.25
C MET A 98 0.29 12.60 6.01
N TYR A 99 1.37 11.93 5.60
CA TYR A 99 1.72 10.59 6.11
C TYR A 99 3.02 10.56 6.90
N GLY A 100 3.81 11.65 6.90
CA GLY A 100 5.11 11.73 7.58
C GLY A 100 6.20 10.90 6.90
N ILE A 101 5.99 10.46 5.67
CA ILE A 101 6.97 9.65 4.91
C ILE A 101 7.70 10.55 3.92
N ASP A 102 9.02 10.69 4.10
CA ASP A 102 9.85 11.49 3.19
C ASP A 102 10.28 10.69 1.96
N PHE A 103 9.60 10.94 0.85
CA PHE A 103 9.99 10.50 -0.48
C PHE A 103 10.72 11.59 -1.29
N GLN A 104 10.78 12.83 -0.78
CA GLN A 104 11.32 13.97 -1.52
C GLN A 104 12.83 13.89 -1.71
N SER A 105 13.52 13.22 -0.79
CA SER A 105 14.98 13.04 -0.83
C SER A 105 15.45 11.96 -1.82
N ASP A 106 14.55 11.11 -2.32
CA ASP A 106 14.89 10.01 -3.25
C ASP A 106 14.83 10.47 -4.72
N GLU A 107 15.98 10.95 -5.24
CA GLU A 107 16.09 11.36 -6.65
C GLU A 107 15.84 10.20 -7.63
N GLN A 108 16.18 8.95 -7.26
CA GLN A 108 15.90 7.79 -8.10
C GLN A 108 14.41 7.51 -8.20
N LEU A 109 13.64 7.71 -7.12
CA LEU A 109 12.18 7.64 -7.17
C LEU A 109 11.62 8.70 -8.13
N LYS A 110 12.08 9.94 -8.03
CA LYS A 110 11.65 11.03 -8.92
C LYS A 110 11.90 10.69 -10.37
N ASP A 111 13.10 10.23 -10.70
CA ASP A 111 13.45 9.83 -12.07
C ASP A 111 12.56 8.67 -12.57
N ASN A 112 12.31 7.67 -11.73
CA ASN A 112 11.44 6.55 -12.06
C ASN A 112 9.99 7.00 -12.27
N LEU A 113 9.47 7.91 -11.44
CA LEU A 113 8.13 8.47 -11.58
C LEU A 113 8.01 9.34 -12.84
N ILE A 114 9.03 10.13 -13.16
CA ILE A 114 9.07 10.91 -14.42
C ILE A 114 8.95 9.98 -15.62
N ALA A 115 9.78 8.93 -15.69
CA ALA A 115 9.74 7.96 -16.77
C ALA A 115 8.36 7.24 -16.82
N HIS A 116 7.80 6.86 -15.67
CA HIS A 116 6.48 6.23 -15.60
C HIS A 116 5.37 7.17 -16.12
N LEU A 117 5.36 8.45 -15.72
CA LEU A 117 4.33 9.41 -16.15
C LEU A 117 4.46 9.80 -17.63
N ILE A 118 5.68 9.84 -18.19
CA ILE A 118 5.89 9.99 -19.64
C ILE A 118 5.27 8.79 -20.37
N GLY A 119 5.56 7.56 -19.93
CA GLY A 119 4.95 6.36 -20.48
C GLY A 119 3.42 6.33 -20.32
N LEU A 120 2.91 6.77 -19.18
CA LEU A 120 1.47 6.91 -18.94
C LEU A 120 0.82 7.90 -19.92
N GLN A 121 1.45 9.06 -20.17
CA GLN A 121 0.94 10.03 -21.12
C GLN A 121 0.80 9.43 -22.54
N ASN A 122 1.75 8.61 -22.95
CA ASN A 122 1.66 7.89 -24.21
C ASN A 122 0.51 6.86 -24.19
N ARG A 123 0.35 6.11 -23.11
CA ARG A 123 -0.76 5.16 -22.97
C ARG A 123 -2.12 5.84 -23.01
N ILE A 124 -2.27 7.00 -22.37
CA ILE A 124 -3.47 7.84 -22.45
C ILE A 124 -3.72 8.28 -23.90
N LYS A 125 -2.70 8.85 -24.55
CA LYS A 125 -2.80 9.34 -25.92
C LYS A 125 -3.24 8.27 -26.92
N TYR A 126 -2.74 7.05 -26.75
CA TYR A 126 -2.99 5.94 -27.66
C TYR A 126 -4.03 4.94 -27.14
N ASN A 127 -4.73 5.27 -26.05
CA ASN A 127 -5.75 4.43 -25.41
C ASN A 127 -5.26 2.99 -25.16
N THR A 128 -4.02 2.85 -24.71
CA THR A 128 -3.43 1.58 -24.30
C THR A 128 -3.39 1.50 -22.78
N PHE A 129 -3.32 0.31 -22.21
CA PHE A 129 -3.23 0.12 -20.77
C PHE A 129 -2.15 -0.90 -20.41
N LEU A 130 -1.71 -0.83 -19.18
CA LEU A 130 -0.70 -1.71 -18.64
C LEU A 130 -1.37 -2.66 -17.65
N MET A 131 -1.24 -3.97 -17.85
CA MET A 131 -1.75 -4.95 -16.90
C MET A 131 -0.75 -5.19 -15.77
N ASN A 132 -1.25 -5.33 -14.53
CA ASN A 132 -0.43 -5.75 -13.40
C ASN A 132 -1.04 -7.00 -12.74
N PRO A 133 -0.46 -8.19 -12.96
CA PRO A 133 -0.98 -9.43 -12.37
C PRO A 133 -0.82 -9.50 -10.85
N MET A 134 -0.03 -8.61 -10.23
CA MET A 134 0.24 -8.60 -8.79
C MET A 134 -0.66 -7.61 -8.02
N ILE A 135 -1.63 -6.97 -8.67
CA ILE A 135 -2.44 -5.90 -8.06
C ILE A 135 -3.11 -6.33 -6.74
N GLU A 136 -3.67 -7.54 -6.69
CA GLU A 136 -4.33 -8.06 -5.50
C GLU A 136 -3.36 -8.29 -4.35
N ASP A 137 -2.17 -8.81 -4.65
CA ASP A 137 -1.12 -9.01 -3.64
C ASP A 137 -0.57 -7.66 -3.14
N ILE A 138 -0.42 -6.67 -4.02
CA ILE A 138 0.02 -5.32 -3.65
C ILE A 138 -1.00 -4.67 -2.72
N LYS A 139 -2.28 -4.67 -3.09
CA LYS A 139 -3.37 -4.13 -2.26
C LYS A 139 -3.40 -4.75 -0.87
N ARG A 140 -3.28 -6.07 -0.80
CA ARG A 140 -3.38 -6.83 0.45
C ARG A 140 -2.17 -6.61 1.35
N ARG A 141 -0.95 -6.65 0.80
CA ARG A 141 0.29 -6.60 1.58
C ARG A 141 0.75 -5.19 1.90
N PHE A 142 0.40 -4.21 1.07
CA PHE A 142 0.87 -2.82 1.17
C PHE A 142 -0.29 -1.82 1.09
N PRO A 143 -1.35 -1.98 1.92
CA PRO A 143 -2.54 -1.17 1.81
C PRO A 143 -2.27 0.33 2.00
N ILE A 144 -1.35 0.74 2.89
CA ILE A 144 -0.95 2.15 3.07
C ILE A 144 -0.34 2.71 1.79
N LEU A 145 0.64 2.00 1.22
CA LEU A 145 1.33 2.49 0.02
C LEU A 145 0.39 2.52 -1.18
N PHE A 146 -0.54 1.56 -1.25
CA PHE A 146 -1.59 1.58 -2.26
C PHE A 146 -2.50 2.81 -2.07
N ASP A 147 -2.87 3.14 -0.83
CA ASP A 147 -3.69 4.31 -0.54
C ASP A 147 -2.97 5.63 -0.86
N ILE A 148 -1.70 5.75 -0.49
CA ILE A 148 -0.85 6.87 -0.93
C ILE A 148 -0.82 6.97 -2.46
N SER A 149 -0.74 5.83 -3.16
CA SER A 149 -0.75 5.79 -4.63
C SER A 149 -2.11 6.17 -5.22
N VAL A 150 -3.21 5.94 -4.51
CA VAL A 150 -4.54 6.45 -4.91
C VAL A 150 -4.60 7.96 -4.80
N TYR A 151 -4.01 8.56 -3.74
CA TYR A 151 -3.85 10.01 -3.68
C TYR A 151 -3.05 10.53 -4.89
N MET A 152 -1.91 9.90 -5.22
CA MET A 152 -1.13 10.28 -6.40
C MET A 152 -1.95 10.16 -7.69
N ALA A 153 -2.70 9.08 -7.83
CA ALA A 153 -3.57 8.85 -8.99
C ALA A 153 -4.64 9.94 -9.13
N ASP A 154 -5.26 10.39 -8.04
CA ASP A 154 -6.23 11.48 -8.03
C ASP A 154 -5.60 12.79 -8.56
N GLN A 155 -4.38 13.12 -8.12
CA GLN A 155 -3.64 14.28 -8.63
C GLN A 155 -3.29 14.15 -10.11
N ILE A 156 -2.85 12.95 -10.53
CA ILE A 156 -2.51 12.66 -11.94
C ILE A 156 -3.77 12.72 -12.82
N GLN A 157 -4.90 12.15 -12.36
CA GLN A 157 -6.19 12.21 -13.06
C GLN A 157 -6.65 13.66 -13.27
N SER A 158 -6.50 14.48 -12.22
CA SER A 158 -6.82 15.91 -12.27
C SER A 158 -5.91 16.66 -13.24
N PHE A 159 -4.62 16.33 -13.30
CA PHE A 159 -3.64 16.96 -14.17
C PHE A 159 -3.86 16.62 -15.65
N TYR A 160 -4.14 15.36 -15.97
CA TYR A 160 -4.33 14.89 -17.36
C TYR A 160 -5.80 14.88 -17.80
N HIS A 161 -6.77 15.15 -16.90
CA HIS A 161 -8.21 15.05 -17.14
C HIS A 161 -8.64 13.68 -17.68
N VAL A 162 -8.12 12.61 -17.07
CA VAL A 162 -8.38 11.22 -17.47
C VAL A 162 -8.64 10.36 -16.22
N ARG A 163 -9.29 9.23 -16.41
CA ARG A 163 -9.41 8.21 -15.37
C ARG A 163 -8.25 7.20 -15.50
N LEU A 164 -7.58 6.92 -14.39
CA LEU A 164 -6.58 5.87 -14.31
C LEU A 164 -7.23 4.54 -13.91
N TYR A 165 -6.66 3.45 -14.41
CA TYR A 165 -7.00 2.11 -13.99
C TYR A 165 -6.20 1.75 -12.72
N GLU A 166 -6.73 0.82 -11.93
CA GLU A 166 -6.06 0.36 -10.70
C GLU A 166 -4.68 -0.25 -10.95
N GLU A 167 -4.45 -0.81 -12.13
CA GLU A 167 -3.14 -1.31 -12.55
C GLU A 167 -2.08 -0.21 -12.55
N GLU A 168 -2.42 0.99 -13.05
CA GLU A 168 -1.48 2.14 -13.01
C GLU A 168 -1.22 2.57 -11.56
N ILE A 169 -2.25 2.55 -10.69
CA ILE A 169 -2.11 2.85 -9.27
C ILE A 169 -1.17 1.85 -8.60
N SER A 170 -1.31 0.57 -8.93
CA SER A 170 -0.45 -0.48 -8.40
C SER A 170 1.02 -0.35 -8.83
N TYR A 171 1.29 0.17 -10.02
CA TYR A 171 2.66 0.50 -10.45
C TYR A 171 3.24 1.70 -9.70
N LEU A 172 2.43 2.72 -9.39
CA LEU A 172 2.86 3.81 -8.50
C LEU A 172 3.25 3.25 -7.13
N THR A 173 2.45 2.31 -6.60
CA THR A 173 2.76 1.62 -5.34
C THR A 173 4.10 0.90 -5.38
N LEU A 174 4.41 0.19 -6.48
CA LEU A 174 5.71 -0.48 -6.64
C LEU A 174 6.89 0.52 -6.67
N HIS A 175 6.71 1.71 -7.24
CA HIS A 175 7.73 2.76 -7.19
C HIS A 175 7.97 3.25 -5.76
N LEU A 176 6.91 3.47 -4.98
CA LEU A 176 7.01 3.87 -3.58
C LEU A 176 7.66 2.75 -2.72
N MET A 177 7.27 1.49 -2.93
CA MET A 177 7.90 0.34 -2.27
C MET A 177 9.41 0.30 -2.52
N GLY A 178 9.81 0.40 -3.79
CA GLY A 178 11.23 0.40 -4.15
C GLY A 178 12.01 1.59 -3.57
N SER A 179 11.34 2.72 -3.30
CA SER A 179 11.92 3.84 -2.59
C SER A 179 12.11 3.53 -1.11
N LEU A 180 11.09 2.97 -0.44
CA LEU A 180 11.22 2.57 0.97
C LEU A 180 12.30 1.52 1.18
N GLU A 181 12.43 0.55 0.27
CA GLU A 181 13.49 -0.45 0.33
C GLU A 181 14.89 0.15 0.15
N ARG A 182 15.06 1.16 -0.70
CA ARG A 182 16.35 1.85 -0.89
C ARG A 182 16.68 2.80 0.24
N ASN A 183 15.70 3.58 0.64
CA ASN A 183 15.82 4.56 1.72
C ASN A 183 15.63 3.90 3.09
N GLY A 184 15.46 2.60 3.09
CA GLY A 184 15.31 1.71 4.24
C GLY A 184 16.53 1.65 5.16
N GLU A 185 17.20 2.78 5.39
CA GLU A 185 17.55 3.21 6.71
C GLU A 185 16.26 3.62 7.47
N ARG A 186 15.29 2.71 7.61
CA ARG A 186 14.58 2.65 8.88
C ARG A 186 15.73 2.63 9.85
N GLU A 187 15.83 3.64 10.74
CA GLU A 187 16.86 3.64 11.78
C GLU A 187 16.84 2.26 12.41
N SER A 188 17.77 1.41 11.97
CA SER A 188 17.78 0.03 12.41
C SER A 188 17.94 0.07 13.91
N LYS A 189 16.93 -0.37 14.63
CA LYS A 189 16.95 -0.35 16.08
C LYS A 189 17.86 -1.46 16.58
N ASN A 190 18.81 -1.10 17.37
CA ASN A 190 19.85 -1.99 17.85
C ASN A 190 19.56 -2.45 19.28
N ILE A 191 19.45 -3.75 19.49
CA ILE A 191 19.26 -4.34 20.82
C ILE A 191 20.55 -4.94 21.29
N VAL A 192 20.86 -4.73 22.57
CA VAL A 192 21.85 -5.51 23.31
C VAL A 192 21.15 -6.35 24.36
N ILE A 193 21.47 -7.65 24.41
CA ILE A 193 20.91 -8.58 25.40
C ILE A 193 21.94 -8.86 26.47
N ILE A 194 21.56 -8.72 27.74
CA ILE A 194 22.37 -9.14 28.90
C ILE A 194 21.73 -10.41 29.46
N SER A 195 22.46 -11.51 29.40
CA SER A 195 21.93 -12.82 29.76
C SER A 195 22.97 -13.67 30.48
N PRO A 196 22.57 -14.45 31.49
CA PRO A 196 23.48 -15.37 32.17
C PRO A 196 24.02 -16.48 31.25
N VAL A 197 23.33 -16.78 30.13
CA VAL A 197 23.82 -17.74 29.13
C VAL A 197 24.75 -17.12 28.09
N GLY A 198 24.92 -15.79 28.10
CA GLY A 198 25.81 -15.07 27.22
C GLY A 198 25.61 -15.45 25.74
N LYS A 199 26.69 -15.53 24.98
CA LYS A 199 26.66 -15.85 23.54
C LYS A 199 26.08 -17.23 23.20
N SER A 200 26.05 -18.14 24.15
CA SER A 200 25.48 -19.50 23.94
C SER A 200 23.96 -19.44 23.71
N GLY A 201 23.29 -18.40 24.17
CA GLY A 201 21.85 -18.15 23.93
C GLY A 201 21.52 -17.57 22.55
N MET A 202 22.51 -17.25 21.71
CA MET A 202 22.32 -16.53 20.43
C MET A 202 21.25 -17.18 19.55
N GLN A 203 21.27 -18.50 19.39
CA GLN A 203 20.30 -19.21 18.53
C GLN A 203 18.87 -19.10 19.08
N TYR A 204 18.72 -19.17 20.41
CA TYR A 204 17.43 -19.02 21.08
C TYR A 204 16.87 -17.61 20.89
N PHE A 205 17.67 -16.60 21.17
CA PHE A 205 17.24 -15.20 21.06
C PHE A 205 16.95 -14.81 19.61
N ASN A 206 17.83 -15.19 18.67
CA ASN A 206 17.57 -14.95 17.25
C ASN A 206 16.26 -15.60 16.80
N ARG A 207 15.96 -16.82 17.23
CA ARG A 207 14.72 -17.50 16.85
C ARG A 207 13.47 -16.82 17.44
N ARG A 208 13.54 -16.39 18.70
CA ARG A 208 12.40 -15.73 19.38
C ARG A 208 12.17 -14.32 18.87
N LEU A 209 13.23 -13.60 18.57
CA LEU A 209 13.18 -12.20 18.10
C LEU A 209 13.26 -12.08 16.58
N ASN A 210 13.23 -13.21 15.85
CA ASN A 210 13.34 -13.21 14.39
C ASN A 210 12.24 -12.39 13.70
N HIS A 211 11.05 -12.37 14.29
CA HIS A 211 9.94 -11.54 13.78
C HIS A 211 10.24 -10.04 13.83
N LEU A 212 11.11 -9.61 14.75
CA LEU A 212 11.49 -8.20 14.87
C LEU A 212 12.41 -7.73 13.72
N HIS A 213 13.04 -8.65 12.97
CA HIS A 213 13.84 -8.30 11.79
C HIS A 213 13.00 -7.66 10.68
N GLN A 214 11.73 -8.01 10.56
CA GLN A 214 10.81 -7.38 9.60
C GLN A 214 10.54 -5.90 9.94
N TYR A 215 10.87 -5.48 11.18
CA TYR A 215 10.76 -4.10 11.67
C TYR A 215 12.13 -3.43 11.82
N ASP A 216 13.17 -3.96 11.15
CA ASP A 216 14.56 -3.45 11.20
C ASP A 216 15.17 -3.40 12.61
N ILE A 217 14.77 -4.32 13.48
CA ILE A 217 15.31 -4.49 14.83
C ILE A 217 16.35 -5.60 14.84
N TYR A 218 17.56 -5.29 15.26
CA TYR A 218 18.71 -6.20 15.20
C TYR A 218 19.39 -6.40 16.54
N ILE A 219 19.78 -7.65 16.85
CA ILE A 219 20.61 -7.96 18.02
C ILE A 219 22.07 -7.66 17.67
N LYS A 220 22.60 -6.56 18.20
CA LYS A 220 24.01 -6.18 18.01
C LYS A 220 24.98 -7.03 18.82
N SER A 221 24.60 -7.40 20.05
CA SER A 221 25.44 -8.23 20.91
C SER A 221 24.62 -8.91 22.00
N ILE A 222 25.14 -10.03 22.48
CA ILE A 222 24.69 -10.69 23.71
C ILE A 222 25.87 -10.69 24.66
N LEU A 223 25.68 -10.05 25.82
CA LEU A 223 26.68 -9.89 26.86
C LEU A 223 26.35 -10.80 28.05
N SER A 224 27.38 -11.22 28.75
CA SER A 224 27.22 -11.82 30.07
C SER A 224 26.82 -10.75 31.09
N CYS A 225 26.14 -11.15 32.17
CA CYS A 225 25.82 -10.26 33.28
C CYS A 225 27.05 -9.58 33.92
N PHE A 226 28.25 -10.17 33.73
CA PHE A 226 29.52 -9.57 34.20
C PHE A 226 30.16 -8.59 33.20
N GLU A 227 29.60 -8.44 32.01
CA GLU A 227 30.11 -7.60 30.92
C GLU A 227 29.15 -6.45 30.59
N TYR A 228 28.19 -6.14 31.45
CA TYR A 228 27.15 -5.12 31.20
C TYR A 228 27.76 -3.71 31.00
N ASP A 229 28.96 -3.44 31.49
CA ASP A 229 29.72 -2.21 31.27
C ASP A 229 30.10 -2.00 29.79
N LYS A 230 30.14 -3.09 28.99
CA LYS A 230 30.43 -3.02 27.55
C LYS A 230 29.23 -2.59 26.69
N VAL A 231 28.05 -2.44 27.25
CA VAL A 231 26.84 -2.02 26.52
C VAL A 231 27.08 -0.72 25.75
N GLN A 232 27.82 0.23 26.34
CA GLN A 232 28.14 1.52 25.73
C GLN A 232 28.86 1.40 24.38
N LEU A 233 29.60 0.32 24.13
CA LEU A 233 30.33 0.09 22.88
C LEU A 233 29.39 -0.15 21.68
N TYR A 234 28.16 -0.52 21.94
CA TYR A 234 27.19 -0.91 20.91
C TYR A 234 26.13 0.16 20.64
N HIS A 235 26.06 1.21 21.47
CA HIS A 235 25.07 2.28 21.38
C HIS A 235 23.66 1.76 21.06
N PRO A 236 23.09 0.87 21.93
CA PRO A 236 21.80 0.25 21.64
C PRO A 236 20.64 1.23 21.85
N ASP A 237 19.55 1.04 21.08
CA ASP A 237 18.28 1.72 21.31
C ASP A 237 17.55 1.12 22.52
N LEU A 238 17.77 -0.18 22.82
CA LEU A 238 17.18 -0.88 23.96
C LEU A 238 18.14 -1.96 24.48
N VAL A 239 18.19 -2.10 25.79
CA VAL A 239 18.84 -3.22 26.47
C VAL A 239 17.78 -4.18 26.99
N ILE A 240 17.91 -5.48 26.66
CA ILE A 240 17.09 -6.54 27.24
C ILE A 240 17.93 -7.22 28.33
N SER A 241 17.50 -7.19 29.59
CA SER A 241 18.24 -7.77 30.69
C SER A 241 17.45 -8.91 31.35
N PHE A 242 18.11 -10.05 31.57
CA PHE A 242 17.63 -11.16 32.37
C PHE A 242 18.07 -11.07 33.85
N ASP A 243 18.67 -9.94 34.23
CA ASP A 243 19.07 -9.63 35.61
C ASP A 243 18.54 -8.24 35.98
N ASP A 244 17.60 -8.20 36.90
CA ASP A 244 16.93 -6.98 37.34
C ASP A 244 17.78 -6.11 38.29
N SER A 245 18.91 -6.64 38.75
CA SER A 245 19.90 -5.89 39.54
C SER A 245 20.74 -4.92 38.70
N ILE A 246 20.85 -5.17 37.39
CA ILE A 246 21.60 -4.34 36.45
C ILE A 246 20.83 -3.07 36.15
N LYS A 247 21.45 -1.94 36.39
CA LYS A 247 20.90 -0.59 36.12
C LYS A 247 21.84 0.19 35.22
N ILE A 248 21.39 0.55 34.03
CA ILE A 248 22.10 1.39 33.07
C ILE A 248 21.27 2.65 32.88
N LYS A 249 21.84 3.84 33.16
CA LYS A 249 21.08 5.10 33.12
C LYS A 249 20.95 5.66 31.70
N GLU A 250 21.91 5.33 30.85
CA GLU A 250 22.07 5.90 29.52
C GLU A 250 21.14 5.28 28.48
N TYR A 251 20.59 4.08 28.75
CA TYR A 251 19.77 3.32 27.78
C TYR A 251 18.50 2.81 28.44
N PRO A 252 17.37 2.73 27.71
CA PRO A 252 16.17 2.06 28.22
C PRO A 252 16.44 0.56 28.41
N ILE A 253 15.89 -0.02 29.47
CA ILE A 253 16.06 -1.45 29.79
C ILE A 253 14.69 -2.12 29.89
N TYR A 254 14.54 -3.25 29.19
CA TYR A 254 13.45 -4.19 29.37
C TYR A 254 13.93 -5.41 30.17
N TYR A 255 13.23 -5.69 31.28
CA TYR A 255 13.62 -6.81 32.16
C TYR A 255 12.77 -8.05 31.88
N VAL A 256 13.42 -9.14 31.51
CA VAL A 256 12.80 -10.45 31.28
C VAL A 256 13.02 -11.32 32.52
N LYS A 257 11.94 -11.84 33.11
CA LYS A 257 12.01 -12.64 34.36
C LYS A 257 12.53 -14.05 34.16
N ASN A 258 12.18 -14.70 33.05
CA ASN A 258 12.53 -16.12 32.79
C ASN A 258 13.02 -16.29 31.34
N LEU A 259 12.15 -16.82 30.46
CA LEU A 259 12.38 -16.94 29.03
C LEU A 259 11.49 -15.93 28.30
N LEU A 260 11.97 -15.40 27.20
CA LEU A 260 11.18 -14.54 26.33
C LEU A 260 9.90 -15.25 25.89
N ASN A 261 8.76 -14.67 26.21
CA ASN A 261 7.44 -15.07 25.72
C ASN A 261 6.95 -14.08 24.65
N ASP A 262 5.74 -14.29 24.11
CA ASP A 262 5.21 -13.45 23.05
C ASP A 262 4.85 -12.04 23.56
N GLU A 263 4.39 -11.91 24.78
CA GLU A 263 4.13 -10.63 25.47
C GLU A 263 5.44 -9.82 25.67
N ASP A 264 6.55 -10.50 26.01
CA ASP A 264 7.85 -9.83 26.10
C ASP A 264 8.30 -9.27 24.73
N VAL A 265 8.09 -10.03 23.66
CA VAL A 265 8.43 -9.60 22.29
C VAL A 265 7.60 -8.38 21.89
N GLU A 266 6.31 -8.37 22.21
CA GLU A 266 5.41 -7.24 21.98
C GLU A 266 5.83 -6.00 22.78
N ASN A 267 6.15 -6.16 24.04
CA ASN A 267 6.62 -5.05 24.90
C ASN A 267 7.96 -4.49 24.42
N ILE A 268 8.87 -5.33 23.95
CA ILE A 268 10.14 -4.92 23.36
C ILE A 268 9.89 -4.08 22.10
N TYR A 269 9.01 -4.56 21.21
CA TYR A 269 8.61 -3.83 20.02
C TYR A 269 8.03 -2.47 20.38
N ASN A 270 7.09 -2.43 21.32
CA ASN A 270 6.44 -1.20 21.78
C ASN A 270 7.45 -0.22 22.39
N MET A 271 8.42 -0.68 23.19
CA MET A 271 9.44 0.19 23.77
C MET A 271 10.37 0.82 22.73
N LEU A 272 10.69 0.09 21.66
CA LEU A 272 11.55 0.60 20.58
C LEU A 272 10.83 1.60 19.67
N HIS A 273 9.50 1.53 19.61
CA HIS A 273 8.67 2.42 18.80
C HIS A 273 7.98 3.53 19.62
N GLN A 274 8.11 3.52 20.96
CA GLN A 274 7.49 4.48 21.89
C GLN A 274 8.06 5.91 21.85
N ASN A 275 8.70 6.35 20.78
CA ASN A 275 9.01 7.79 20.64
C ASN A 275 7.78 8.64 20.26
N HIS A 276 6.60 8.02 20.15
CA HIS A 276 5.34 8.74 19.97
C HIS A 276 4.46 8.52 21.20
N LYS A 277 4.41 9.52 22.09
CA LYS A 277 3.28 9.72 23.01
C LYS A 277 2.05 10.11 22.17
N GLY A 278 1.58 9.19 21.33
CA GLY A 278 0.36 9.31 20.57
C GLY A 278 -0.74 8.46 21.20
N ASN A 279 -1.98 8.76 20.86
CA ASN A 279 -3.14 7.95 21.23
C ASN A 279 -2.93 6.51 20.75
N LYS A 280 -3.33 5.52 21.57
CA LYS A 280 -3.33 4.12 21.13
C LYS A 280 -4.37 3.95 20.03
N CYS A 281 -4.10 3.07 19.05
CA CYS A 281 -5.08 2.78 17.99
C CYS A 281 -6.45 2.37 18.56
N SER A 282 -6.48 1.75 19.75
CA SER A 282 -7.72 1.43 20.47
C SER A 282 -8.59 2.66 20.80
N ASP A 283 -8.02 3.85 20.95
CA ASP A 283 -8.73 5.09 21.31
C ASP A 283 -9.58 5.64 20.15
N PHE A 284 -9.37 5.12 18.94
CA PHE A 284 -10.15 5.48 17.76
C PHE A 284 -11.46 4.72 17.64
N PHE A 285 -11.61 3.63 18.42
CA PHE A 285 -12.82 2.83 18.46
C PHE A 285 -13.71 3.26 19.63
N GLU A 286 -15.00 3.35 19.38
CA GLU A 286 -16.03 3.65 20.38
C GLU A 286 -17.19 2.68 20.25
N GLU A 287 -17.79 2.27 21.38
CA GLU A 287 -18.93 1.37 21.40
C GLU A 287 -20.12 1.93 20.62
N GLU A 288 -20.29 3.25 20.65
CA GLU A 288 -21.38 3.96 19.95
C GLU A 288 -21.15 4.06 18.42
N LEU A 289 -19.96 3.70 17.93
CA LEU A 289 -19.60 3.60 16.52
C LEU A 289 -19.43 2.13 16.07
N PHE A 290 -19.86 1.18 16.89
CA PHE A 290 -19.82 -0.25 16.60
C PHE A 290 -21.24 -0.77 16.29
N PHE A 291 -21.46 -1.18 15.04
CA PHE A 291 -22.73 -1.66 14.51
C PHE A 291 -22.57 -3.10 14.03
N SER A 292 -23.23 -4.02 14.70
CA SER A 292 -23.11 -5.45 14.38
C SER A 292 -24.36 -6.01 13.75
N LYS A 293 -24.19 -6.96 12.81
CA LYS A 293 -25.29 -7.71 12.18
C LYS A 293 -26.33 -6.83 11.46
N GLU A 294 -25.85 -5.73 10.86
CA GLU A 294 -26.70 -4.81 10.09
C GLU A 294 -27.11 -5.40 8.73
N ASN A 295 -28.12 -4.79 8.10
CA ASN A 295 -28.61 -5.18 6.78
C ASN A 295 -28.63 -3.97 5.87
N PHE A 296 -27.78 -3.98 4.86
CA PHE A 296 -27.72 -3.00 3.78
C PHE A 296 -27.66 -3.71 2.45
N ASP A 297 -28.14 -3.05 1.38
CA ASP A 297 -28.18 -3.61 0.04
C ASP A 297 -27.01 -3.13 -0.84
N SER A 298 -26.34 -2.01 -0.47
CA SER A 298 -25.23 -1.45 -1.24
C SER A 298 -24.16 -0.81 -0.36
N LYS A 299 -22.97 -0.59 -0.93
CA LYS A 299 -21.86 0.11 -0.27
C LYS A 299 -22.21 1.56 0.06
N GLU A 300 -22.97 2.24 -0.82
CA GLU A 300 -23.37 3.63 -0.63
C GLU A 300 -24.26 3.77 0.61
N MET A 301 -25.18 2.82 0.86
CA MET A 301 -26.03 2.82 2.05
C MET A 301 -25.24 2.65 3.34
N VAL A 302 -24.23 1.79 3.34
CA VAL A 302 -23.34 1.60 4.50
C VAL A 302 -22.49 2.86 4.74
N ILE A 303 -21.89 3.40 3.70
CA ILE A 303 -21.06 4.60 3.78
C ILE A 303 -21.91 5.79 4.27
N HIS A 304 -23.12 5.96 3.74
CA HIS A 304 -24.06 6.98 4.19
C HIS A 304 -24.37 6.83 5.69
N PHE A 305 -24.80 5.65 6.11
CA PHE A 305 -25.15 5.36 7.50
C PHE A 305 -23.98 5.65 8.46
N LEU A 306 -22.79 5.14 8.17
CA LEU A 306 -21.63 5.33 9.05
C LEU A 306 -21.14 6.80 9.04
N SER A 307 -21.20 7.47 7.89
CA SER A 307 -20.85 8.89 7.78
C SER A 307 -21.81 9.76 8.59
N ASP A 308 -23.11 9.48 8.53
CA ASP A 308 -24.10 10.20 9.33
C ASP A 308 -23.81 10.04 10.83
N LYS A 309 -23.42 8.84 11.29
CA LYS A 309 -23.05 8.62 12.70
C LYS A 309 -21.83 9.44 13.12
N LEU A 310 -20.82 9.53 12.27
CA LEU A 310 -19.64 10.37 12.53
C LEU A 310 -20.00 11.87 12.56
N VAL A 311 -20.89 12.32 11.67
CA VAL A 311 -21.37 13.71 11.64
C VAL A 311 -22.27 14.03 12.83
N GLU A 312 -23.20 13.13 13.22
CA GLU A 312 -24.05 13.27 14.41
C GLU A 312 -23.24 13.45 15.69
N LYS A 313 -22.08 12.78 15.78
CA LYS A 313 -21.15 12.87 16.90
C LYS A 313 -20.21 14.10 16.83
N GLY A 314 -20.18 14.81 15.71
CA GLY A 314 -19.32 15.97 15.51
C GLY A 314 -17.88 15.62 15.14
N TYR A 315 -17.58 14.38 14.74
CA TYR A 315 -16.25 13.93 14.33
C TYR A 315 -15.90 14.29 12.90
N ALA A 316 -16.92 14.58 12.07
CA ALA A 316 -16.78 15.01 10.69
C ALA A 316 -17.85 16.03 10.30
N ASP A 317 -17.64 16.71 9.17
CA ASP A 317 -18.66 17.59 8.60
C ASP A 317 -19.56 16.85 7.58
N LYS A 318 -20.62 17.55 7.11
CA LYS A 318 -21.60 16.96 6.17
C LYS A 318 -21.02 16.60 4.79
N ARG A 319 -19.82 17.05 4.46
CA ARG A 319 -19.16 16.71 3.18
C ARG A 319 -18.43 15.37 3.26
N PHE A 320 -18.24 14.85 4.45
CA PHE A 320 -17.43 13.66 4.69
C PHE A 320 -17.88 12.46 3.83
N GLU A 321 -19.18 12.18 3.79
CA GLU A 321 -19.74 11.12 2.93
C GLU A 321 -19.33 11.28 1.46
N SER A 322 -19.50 12.48 0.91
CA SER A 322 -19.17 12.73 -0.50
C SER A 322 -17.67 12.57 -0.78
N LEU A 323 -16.81 12.89 0.19
CA LEU A 323 -15.36 12.70 0.08
C LEU A 323 -14.97 11.23 0.11
N VAL A 324 -15.63 10.42 0.96
CA VAL A 324 -15.47 8.96 0.98
C VAL A 324 -15.94 8.33 -0.34
N LEU A 325 -17.11 8.72 -0.84
CA LEU A 325 -17.63 8.22 -2.12
C LEU A 325 -16.72 8.61 -3.30
N ASN A 326 -16.15 9.80 -3.30
CA ASN A 326 -15.17 10.22 -4.30
C ASN A 326 -13.90 9.34 -4.26
N ARG A 327 -13.45 8.95 -3.06
CA ARG A 327 -12.32 8.02 -2.90
C ARG A 327 -12.65 6.65 -3.49
N GLU A 328 -13.86 6.13 -3.28
CA GLU A 328 -14.34 4.87 -3.84
C GLU A 328 -14.40 4.87 -5.38
N ILE A 329 -14.62 6.04 -6.00
CA ILE A 329 -14.63 6.16 -7.48
C ILE A 329 -13.21 6.03 -8.06
N VAL A 330 -12.18 6.48 -7.35
CA VAL A 330 -10.78 6.37 -7.82
C VAL A 330 -10.32 4.91 -7.78
N ALA A 331 -10.52 4.24 -6.66
CA ALA A 331 -10.25 2.82 -6.49
C ALA A 331 -11.06 2.27 -5.32
N PRO A 332 -11.73 1.11 -5.44
CA PRO A 332 -12.50 0.54 -4.36
C PRO A 332 -11.65 0.19 -3.14
N THR A 333 -12.19 0.42 -1.95
CA THR A 333 -11.52 0.11 -0.68
C THR A 333 -11.79 -1.31 -0.15
N ALA A 334 -12.32 -2.20 -0.97
CA ALA A 334 -12.44 -3.62 -0.66
C ALA A 334 -11.11 -4.32 -0.93
N TYR A 335 -10.45 -4.82 0.12
CA TYR A 335 -9.11 -5.42 0.03
C TYR A 335 -9.11 -6.96 -0.02
N GLY A 336 -10.24 -7.59 0.26
CA GLY A 336 -10.40 -9.05 0.30
C GLY A 336 -10.91 -9.54 1.66
N ASN A 337 -11.04 -10.85 1.84
CA ASN A 337 -11.54 -11.50 3.06
C ASN A 337 -12.81 -10.86 3.66
N LEU A 338 -13.74 -10.46 2.79
CA LEU A 338 -15.00 -9.80 3.15
C LEU A 338 -14.82 -8.43 3.84
N PHE A 339 -13.66 -7.81 3.72
CA PHE A 339 -13.30 -6.57 4.41
C PHE A 339 -13.22 -5.37 3.45
N ALA A 340 -13.74 -4.23 3.90
CA ALA A 340 -13.56 -2.93 3.25
C ALA A 340 -13.21 -1.85 4.28
N MET A 341 -12.44 -0.86 3.83
CA MET A 341 -11.94 0.23 4.64
C MET A 341 -12.19 1.59 3.96
N PRO A 342 -13.45 2.03 3.80
CA PRO A 342 -13.74 3.32 3.20
C PRO A 342 -13.20 4.48 4.04
N HIS A 343 -12.67 5.50 3.35
CA HIS A 343 -12.13 6.73 3.93
C HIS A 343 -11.97 7.81 2.84
N PRO A 344 -11.86 9.10 3.17
CA PRO A 344 -11.54 10.15 2.20
C PRO A 344 -10.11 10.05 1.67
N ILE A 345 -9.82 10.61 0.48
CA ILE A 345 -8.46 10.67 -0.09
C ILE A 345 -7.48 11.44 0.82
N LYS A 346 -7.97 12.48 1.49
CA LYS A 346 -7.20 13.29 2.46
C LYS A 346 -7.85 13.19 3.83
N LYS A 347 -7.10 13.52 4.88
CA LYS A 347 -7.63 13.63 6.23
C LYS A 347 -8.65 14.78 6.30
N GLU A 348 -9.90 14.49 6.61
CA GLU A 348 -11.00 15.45 6.58
C GLU A 348 -11.85 15.47 7.85
N GLY A 349 -11.50 14.66 8.85
CA GLY A 349 -12.17 14.62 10.13
C GLY A 349 -11.69 15.69 11.11
N PHE A 350 -12.42 15.83 12.20
CA PHE A 350 -12.04 16.67 13.34
C PHE A 350 -11.40 15.85 14.47
N GLU A 351 -11.69 14.56 14.50
CA GLU A 351 -11.07 13.58 15.40
C GLU A 351 -10.71 12.30 14.67
N ASN A 352 -9.76 11.53 15.23
CA ASN A 352 -9.41 10.21 14.72
C ASN A 352 -10.42 9.20 15.24
N LYS A 353 -11.31 8.70 14.39
CA LYS A 353 -12.35 7.72 14.75
C LYS A 353 -12.51 6.66 13.65
N ILE A 354 -12.90 5.46 14.09
CA ILE A 354 -13.21 4.34 13.21
C ILE A 354 -14.62 3.85 13.53
N ALA A 355 -15.52 4.00 12.57
CA ALA A 355 -16.87 3.42 12.68
C ALA A 355 -16.85 2.02 12.05
N VAL A 356 -17.26 1.02 12.84
CA VAL A 356 -17.24 -0.39 12.46
C VAL A 356 -18.65 -0.86 12.17
N CYS A 357 -18.82 -1.56 11.04
CA CYS A 357 -20.08 -2.21 10.70
C CYS A 357 -19.84 -3.66 10.25
N SER A 358 -20.51 -4.62 10.89
CA SER A 358 -20.60 -5.99 10.36
C SER A 358 -21.99 -6.26 9.79
N LEU A 359 -22.07 -7.03 8.71
CA LEU A 359 -23.31 -7.30 7.99
C LEU A 359 -23.75 -8.77 8.18
N ASN A 360 -25.06 -8.98 8.27
CA ASN A 360 -25.66 -10.32 8.26
C ASN A 360 -25.37 -11.06 6.94
N LYS A 361 -25.43 -10.33 5.82
CA LYS A 361 -25.19 -10.86 4.47
C LYS A 361 -24.15 -10.00 3.77
N SER A 362 -23.33 -10.63 2.92
CA SER A 362 -22.37 -9.89 2.10
C SER A 362 -23.08 -9.04 1.05
N ILE A 363 -22.60 -7.81 0.88
CA ILE A 363 -22.99 -6.93 -0.21
C ILE A 363 -21.92 -6.93 -1.31
N ASN A 364 -22.29 -6.47 -2.50
CA ASN A 364 -21.33 -6.20 -3.56
C ASN A 364 -20.60 -4.87 -3.26
N TRP A 365 -19.28 -4.93 -3.31
CA TRP A 365 -18.41 -3.76 -3.24
C TRP A 365 -17.56 -3.76 -4.50
N ASP A 366 -18.13 -3.23 -5.57
CA ASP A 366 -17.68 -3.40 -6.95
C ASP A 366 -17.51 -4.88 -7.31
N ASP A 367 -16.33 -5.37 -7.56
CA ASP A 367 -16.02 -6.76 -7.93
C ASP A 367 -15.90 -7.73 -6.74
N LYS A 368 -15.90 -7.22 -5.50
CA LYS A 368 -15.69 -8.02 -4.28
C LYS A 368 -16.94 -8.11 -3.40
N LYS A 369 -16.97 -9.12 -2.54
CA LYS A 369 -17.99 -9.28 -1.49
C LYS A 369 -17.43 -8.74 -0.18
N VAL A 370 -18.26 -7.97 0.55
CA VAL A 370 -17.89 -7.34 1.82
C VAL A 370 -18.94 -7.62 2.90
N ARG A 371 -18.48 -7.86 4.12
CA ARG A 371 -19.30 -8.03 5.33
C ARG A 371 -18.76 -7.27 6.54
N LEU A 372 -17.50 -6.91 6.56
CA LEU A 372 -16.86 -6.14 7.63
C LEU A 372 -16.35 -4.82 7.05
N ILE A 373 -16.82 -3.71 7.59
CA ILE A 373 -16.53 -2.38 7.08
C ILE A 373 -15.98 -1.53 8.23
N PHE A 374 -14.82 -0.90 7.98
CA PHE A 374 -14.21 0.11 8.84
C PHE A 374 -14.21 1.44 8.12
N LEU A 375 -15.15 2.33 8.45
CA LEU A 375 -15.13 3.70 7.93
C LEU A 375 -14.17 4.53 8.79
N ILE A 376 -13.07 4.96 8.18
CA ILE A 376 -11.98 5.68 8.86
C ILE A 376 -12.17 7.18 8.69
N CYS A 377 -12.27 7.88 9.81
CA CYS A 377 -12.28 9.33 9.92
C CYS A 377 -11.00 9.79 10.62
N LEU A 378 -10.17 10.55 9.91
CA LEU A 378 -8.89 11.04 10.42
C LEU A 378 -8.92 12.53 10.60
N ASN A 379 -8.41 12.98 11.74
CA ASN A 379 -8.27 14.39 12.04
C ASN A 379 -7.28 15.06 11.05
N LYS A 380 -7.75 16.09 10.37
CA LYS A 380 -6.99 16.85 9.36
C LYS A 380 -5.74 17.53 9.94
N ASP A 381 -5.73 17.83 11.24
CA ASP A 381 -4.64 18.52 11.93
C ASP A 381 -3.69 17.54 12.66
N SER A 382 -3.96 16.22 12.60
CA SER A 382 -3.14 15.20 13.26
C SER A 382 -1.91 14.86 12.45
N GLN A 383 -0.73 14.95 13.08
CA GLN A 383 0.55 14.47 12.54
C GLN A 383 0.92 13.07 13.05
N GLU A 384 0.04 12.41 13.79
CA GLU A 384 0.34 11.14 14.44
C GLU A 384 0.47 9.98 13.45
N SER A 385 1.50 9.17 13.62
CA SER A 385 1.82 7.98 12.81
C SER A 385 1.23 6.68 13.40
N PHE A 386 -0.06 6.69 13.82
CA PHE A 386 -0.74 5.48 14.29
C PHE A 386 -1.13 4.52 13.14
N PHE A 387 -0.92 4.95 11.92
CA PHE A 387 -1.23 4.17 10.72
C PHE A 387 -0.56 2.81 10.75
N ASP A 388 0.68 2.72 11.21
CA ASP A 388 1.42 1.46 11.21
C ASP A 388 0.70 0.39 12.05
N GLU A 389 0.29 0.71 13.28
CA GLU A 389 -0.44 -0.24 14.14
C GLU A 389 -1.79 -0.64 13.55
N LEU A 390 -2.59 0.32 13.07
CA LEU A 390 -3.89 0.05 12.46
C LEU A 390 -3.76 -0.85 11.23
N PHE A 391 -2.82 -0.54 10.36
CA PHE A 391 -2.65 -1.28 9.12
C PHE A 391 -2.04 -2.67 9.32
N ASP A 392 -1.14 -2.85 10.29
CA ASP A 392 -0.65 -4.19 10.67
C ASP A 392 -1.80 -5.09 11.12
N ARG A 393 -2.76 -4.54 11.90
CA ARG A 393 -3.96 -5.26 12.31
C ARG A 393 -4.87 -5.56 11.12
N ILE A 394 -5.06 -4.62 10.21
CA ILE A 394 -5.83 -4.81 8.98
C ILE A 394 -5.20 -5.89 8.10
N VAL A 395 -3.88 -5.85 7.88
CA VAL A 395 -3.16 -6.90 7.14
C VAL A 395 -3.39 -8.27 7.80
N SER A 396 -3.37 -8.35 9.14
CA SER A 396 -3.66 -9.60 9.86
C SER A 396 -5.07 -10.16 9.58
N ILE A 397 -6.06 -9.30 9.36
CA ILE A 397 -7.42 -9.71 8.93
C ILE A 397 -7.40 -10.19 7.47
N LEU A 398 -6.69 -9.46 6.61
CA LEU A 398 -6.60 -9.77 5.18
C LEU A 398 -5.84 -11.09 4.92
N ASP A 399 -4.90 -11.45 5.77
CA ASP A 399 -4.12 -12.70 5.66
C ASP A 399 -4.77 -13.88 6.41
N ASN A 400 -5.77 -13.63 7.28
CA ASN A 400 -6.42 -14.67 8.08
C ASN A 400 -7.95 -14.64 7.92
N PRO A 401 -8.51 -15.47 7.00
CA PRO A 401 -9.96 -15.57 6.80
C PRO A 401 -10.74 -15.99 8.05
N GLU A 402 -10.13 -16.79 8.94
CA GLU A 402 -10.79 -17.23 10.19
C GLU A 402 -10.95 -16.07 11.17
N LYS A 403 -9.93 -15.19 11.26
CA LYS A 403 -9.99 -13.96 12.06
C LYS A 403 -11.05 -13.00 11.51
N ALA A 404 -11.10 -12.81 10.20
CA ALA A 404 -12.14 -12.00 9.54
C ALA A 404 -13.54 -12.51 9.88
N GLU A 405 -13.78 -13.83 9.77
CA GLU A 405 -15.07 -14.45 10.08
C GLU A 405 -15.42 -14.36 11.59
N ALA A 406 -14.43 -14.45 12.48
CA ALA A 406 -14.64 -14.29 13.93
C ALA A 406 -15.08 -12.85 14.25
N LEU A 407 -14.42 -11.84 13.69
CA LEU A 407 -14.79 -10.43 13.85
C LEU A 407 -16.19 -10.12 13.29
N ILE A 408 -16.54 -10.69 12.13
CA ILE A 408 -17.87 -10.51 11.52
C ILE A 408 -18.99 -11.06 12.42
N LYS A 409 -18.74 -12.14 13.15
CA LYS A 409 -19.74 -12.81 14.01
C LYS A 409 -19.89 -12.20 15.38
N GLU A 410 -18.87 -11.47 15.84
CA GLU A 410 -18.88 -10.89 17.18
C GLU A 410 -19.82 -9.67 17.24
N ASP A 411 -20.72 -9.66 18.23
CA ASP A 411 -21.67 -8.59 18.47
C ASP A 411 -21.40 -7.83 19.78
N ASN A 412 -20.44 -8.28 20.58
CA ASN A 412 -20.01 -7.59 21.78
C ASN A 412 -18.78 -6.73 21.48
N TYR A 413 -18.90 -5.42 21.69
CA TYR A 413 -17.85 -4.46 21.41
C TYR A 413 -16.50 -4.79 22.08
N SER A 414 -16.51 -5.09 23.38
CA SER A 414 -15.27 -5.39 24.12
C SER A 414 -14.59 -6.68 23.62
N LYS A 415 -15.38 -7.71 23.26
CA LYS A 415 -14.83 -8.93 22.66
C LYS A 415 -14.32 -8.69 21.24
N PHE A 416 -15.04 -7.88 20.47
CA PHE A 416 -14.60 -7.47 19.13
C PHE A 416 -13.24 -6.80 19.19
N LEU A 417 -13.04 -5.82 20.08
CA LEU A 417 -11.75 -5.15 20.26
C LEU A 417 -10.66 -6.12 20.67
N ASN A 418 -10.92 -7.02 21.62
CA ASN A 418 -9.95 -8.03 22.02
C ASN A 418 -9.53 -8.88 20.82
N LEU A 419 -10.47 -9.41 20.02
CA LEU A 419 -10.18 -10.18 18.81
C LEU A 419 -9.42 -9.37 17.77
N PHE A 420 -9.75 -8.09 17.61
CA PHE A 420 -9.08 -7.21 16.64
C PHE A 420 -7.62 -6.95 17.04
N PHE A 421 -7.35 -6.72 18.33
CA PHE A 421 -6.03 -6.45 18.88
C PHE A 421 -5.22 -7.70 19.27
N GLU A 422 -5.83 -8.91 19.29
CA GLU A 422 -5.08 -10.17 19.41
C GLU A 422 -4.22 -10.42 18.14
N TYR A 423 -2.97 -10.90 18.37
CA TYR A 423 -2.03 -11.29 17.30
C TYR A 423 -2.30 -12.68 16.76
#